data_c381c25bb7954dc9a6a248a33ed295ed
#
_entry.id   c381c25bb7954dc9a6a248a33ed295ed
#
_cell.length_a   1.000
_cell.length_b   1.000
_cell.length_c   1.000
_cell.angle_alpha   90.00
_cell.angle_beta   90.00
_cell.angle_gamma   90.00
#
_symmetry.space_group_name_H-M   'P 1'
#
loop_
_entity.id
_entity.type
_entity.pdbx_description
1 polymer ?
#
loop_
_entity_poly.entity_id
_entity_poly.type
_entity_poly.pdbx_seq_one_letter_code
_entity_poly.pdbx_strand_id
1 'polypeptide(L)'
;MRTLFRTTEFDAFYDSQPDKVKVKLGYAMKVVADIKVLNAKLVKKLVDSDFYELRVSVGNEYRVILFTIDKPNIVESEQILLLN
;
A
#
# COMPACT_ATOMS: atom_id res chain seq x y z
N MET A 1 -3.68 12.18 8.63
CA MET A 1 -3.56 10.70 8.59
C MET A 1 -4.58 10.12 7.63
N ARG A 2 -4.16 9.17 6.80
CA ARG A 2 -5.08 8.48 5.88
C ARG A 2 -5.70 7.29 6.57
N THR A 3 -6.97 7.02 6.26
CA THR A 3 -7.65 5.83 6.74
C THR A 3 -7.50 4.72 5.71
N LEU A 4 -7.05 3.54 6.13
CA LEU A 4 -6.87 2.40 5.25
C LEU A 4 -8.07 1.46 5.35
N PHE A 5 -8.63 1.12 4.19
CA PHE A 5 -9.69 0.12 4.07
C PHE A 5 -9.12 -1.11 3.36
N ARG A 6 -9.55 -2.29 3.76
CA ARG A 6 -9.04 -3.55 3.24
C ARG A 6 -10.15 -4.34 2.57
N THR A 7 -9.86 -4.86 1.38
CA THR A 7 -10.73 -5.82 0.72
C THR A 7 -10.49 -7.21 1.29
N THR A 8 -11.41 -8.13 1.05
CA THR A 8 -11.21 -9.55 1.42
C THR A 8 -10.03 -10.16 0.69
N GLU A 9 -9.78 -9.72 -0.55
CA GLU A 9 -8.63 -10.16 -1.35
C GLU A 9 -7.32 -9.71 -0.70
N PHE A 10 -7.26 -8.47 -0.21
CA PHE A 10 -6.08 -8.01 0.50
C PHE A 10 -5.87 -8.80 1.79
N ASP A 11 -6.92 -9.04 2.56
CA ASP A 11 -6.81 -9.79 3.81
C ASP A 11 -6.29 -11.20 3.56
N ALA A 12 -6.77 -11.88 2.52
CA ALA A 12 -6.29 -13.21 2.15
C ALA A 12 -4.81 -13.18 1.74
N PHE A 13 -4.42 -12.17 0.95
CA PHE A 13 -3.03 -11.97 0.57
C PHE A 13 -2.14 -11.78 1.80
N TYR A 14 -2.53 -10.87 2.70
CA TYR A 14 -1.75 -10.59 3.90
C TYR A 14 -1.61 -11.83 4.78
N ASP A 15 -2.72 -12.53 5.01
CA ASP A 15 -2.74 -13.70 5.90
C ASP A 15 -1.88 -14.86 5.35
N SER A 16 -1.69 -14.94 4.04
CA SER A 16 -0.88 -15.98 3.40
C SER A 16 0.63 -15.73 3.51
N GLN A 17 1.05 -14.54 3.96
CA GLN A 17 2.46 -14.18 4.00
C GLN A 17 3.16 -14.73 5.25
N PRO A 18 4.48 -15.05 5.14
CA PRO A 18 5.29 -15.36 6.33
C PRO A 18 5.31 -14.19 7.32
N ASP A 19 5.53 -14.49 8.60
CA ASP A 19 5.46 -13.48 9.66
C ASP A 19 6.40 -12.28 9.41
N LYS A 20 7.62 -12.51 8.95
CA LYS A 20 8.56 -11.41 8.68
C LYS A 20 8.09 -10.51 7.55
N VAL A 21 7.36 -11.06 6.58
CA VAL A 21 6.76 -10.28 5.50
C VAL A 21 5.59 -9.47 6.03
N LYS A 22 4.74 -10.08 6.87
CA LYS A 22 3.62 -9.37 7.51
C LYS A 22 4.09 -8.15 8.29
N VAL A 23 5.19 -8.27 9.04
CA VAL A 23 5.74 -7.15 9.81
C VAL A 23 6.12 -6.01 8.88
N LYS A 24 6.81 -6.29 7.77
CA LYS A 24 7.22 -5.25 6.82
C LYS A 24 6.02 -4.64 6.08
N LEU A 25 5.05 -5.45 5.70
CA LEU A 25 3.81 -4.96 5.08
C LEU A 25 3.06 -4.04 6.04
N GLY A 26 2.94 -4.44 7.30
CA GLY A 26 2.30 -3.62 8.33
C GLY A 26 2.99 -2.28 8.53
N TYR A 27 4.32 -2.28 8.56
CA TYR A 27 5.10 -1.04 8.66
C TYR A 27 4.87 -0.14 7.43
N ALA A 28 4.92 -0.72 6.23
CA ALA A 28 4.70 0.05 5.01
C ALA A 28 3.29 0.66 4.97
N MET A 29 2.29 -0.10 5.38
CA MET A 29 0.92 0.42 5.47
C MET A 29 0.81 1.57 6.47
N LYS A 30 1.49 1.47 7.61
CA LYS A 30 1.53 2.55 8.60
C LYS A 30 2.18 3.80 8.03
N VAL A 31 3.25 3.66 7.27
CA VAL A 31 3.91 4.80 6.60
C VAL A 31 2.93 5.47 5.62
N VAL A 32 2.22 4.69 4.81
CA VAL A 32 1.23 5.24 3.87
C VAL A 32 0.10 5.95 4.62
N ALA A 33 -0.31 5.43 5.77
CA ALA A 33 -1.36 6.08 6.56
C ALA A 33 -0.90 7.41 7.18
N ASP A 34 0.32 7.46 7.70
CA ASP A 34 0.76 8.55 8.58
C ASP A 34 1.57 9.63 7.87
N ILE A 35 2.30 9.31 6.81
CA ILE A 35 3.21 10.25 6.13
C ILE A 35 2.50 10.94 4.98
N LYS A 36 2.49 12.27 4.99
CA LYS A 36 1.78 13.06 3.97
C LYS A 36 2.43 12.94 2.60
N VAL A 37 3.74 13.16 2.51
CA VAL A 37 4.49 13.10 1.25
C VAL A 37 5.26 11.79 1.22
N LEU A 38 4.87 10.90 0.32
CA LEU A 38 5.41 9.55 0.26
C LEU A 38 6.56 9.45 -0.75
N ASN A 39 7.55 8.61 -0.39
CA ASN A 39 8.68 8.34 -1.24
C ASN A 39 8.24 7.56 -2.49
N ALA A 40 8.68 8.03 -3.68
CA ALA A 40 8.33 7.39 -4.95
C ALA A 40 8.87 5.96 -5.10
N LYS A 41 9.87 5.58 -4.30
CA LYS A 41 10.36 4.20 -4.25
C LYS A 41 9.39 3.27 -3.51
N LEU A 42 8.62 3.83 -2.58
CA LEU A 42 7.63 3.06 -1.82
C LEU A 42 6.28 3.01 -2.54
N VAL A 43 5.81 4.17 -3.01
CA VAL A 43 4.49 4.31 -3.63
C VAL A 43 4.62 4.88 -5.02
N LYS A 44 4.04 4.20 -6.01
CA LYS A 44 4.10 4.61 -7.41
C LYS A 44 2.71 4.50 -8.03
N LYS A 45 2.32 5.53 -8.79
CA LYS A 45 1.11 5.48 -9.60
C LYS A 45 1.38 4.68 -10.87
N LEU A 46 0.46 3.77 -11.21
CA LEU A 46 0.55 3.03 -12.47
C LEU A 46 0.14 3.92 -13.64
N VAL A 47 0.87 3.79 -14.76
CA VAL A 47 0.63 4.59 -15.97
C VAL A 47 -0.77 4.26 -16.52
N ASP A 48 -1.50 5.31 -16.92
CA ASP A 48 -2.83 5.21 -17.53
C ASP A 48 -3.85 4.45 -16.66
N SER A 49 -3.73 4.58 -15.34
CA SER A 49 -4.55 3.87 -14.38
C SER A 49 -4.81 4.73 -13.16
N ASP A 50 -5.89 4.41 -12.44
CA ASP A 50 -6.17 5.00 -11.14
C ASP A 50 -5.54 4.21 -9.99
N PHE A 51 -4.79 3.16 -10.32
CA PHE A 51 -4.16 2.31 -9.32
C PHE A 51 -2.79 2.81 -8.92
N TYR A 52 -2.46 2.57 -7.66
CA TYR A 52 -1.13 2.81 -7.08
C TYR A 52 -0.54 1.49 -6.62
N GLU A 53 0.77 1.41 -6.66
CA GLU A 53 1.54 0.30 -6.09
C GLU A 53 2.21 0.74 -4.80
N LEU A 54 2.02 -0.04 -3.74
CA LEU A 54 2.82 0.03 -2.53
C LEU A 54 3.85 -1.10 -2.63
N ARG A 55 5.12 -0.74 -2.71
CA ARG A 55 6.22 -1.69 -2.91
C ARG A 55 6.96 -1.94 -1.62
N VAL A 56 7.12 -3.21 -1.28
CA VAL A 56 7.82 -3.61 -0.06
C VAL A 56 8.89 -4.63 -0.41
N SER A 57 10.13 -4.32 -0.09
CA SER A 57 11.26 -5.22 -0.30
C SER A 57 11.47 -6.08 0.95
N VAL A 58 11.54 -7.40 0.76
CA VAL A 58 11.79 -8.37 1.83
C VAL A 58 12.89 -9.32 1.36
N GLY A 59 14.11 -9.13 1.88
CA GLY A 59 15.26 -9.88 1.38
C GLY A 59 15.50 -9.56 -0.08
N ASN A 60 15.54 -10.60 -0.93
CA ASN A 60 15.73 -10.46 -2.38
C ASN A 60 14.41 -10.44 -3.14
N GLU A 61 13.28 -10.36 -2.44
CA GLU A 61 11.96 -10.40 -3.06
C GLU A 61 11.22 -9.11 -2.84
N TYR A 62 10.23 -8.87 -3.72
CA TYR A 62 9.29 -7.76 -3.58
C TYR A 62 7.90 -8.28 -3.29
N ARG A 63 7.17 -7.48 -2.52
CA ARG A 63 5.73 -7.63 -2.39
C ARG A 63 5.09 -6.34 -2.86
N VAL A 64 4.02 -6.46 -3.63
CA VAL A 64 3.33 -5.31 -4.20
C VAL A 64 1.88 -5.33 -3.74
N ILE A 65 1.42 -4.23 -3.19
CA ILE A 65 0.02 -4.03 -2.85
C ILE A 65 -0.55 -2.97 -3.79
N LEU A 66 -1.63 -3.32 -4.49
CA LEU A 66 -2.38 -2.36 -5.28
C LEU A 66 -3.39 -1.66 -4.40
N PHE A 67 -3.55 -0.36 -4.62
CA PHE A 67 -4.56 0.40 -3.89
C PHE A 67 -5.10 1.56 -4.73
N THR A 68 -6.25 2.09 -4.33
CA THR A 68 -6.85 3.29 -4.90
C THR A 68 -6.97 4.37 -3.83
N ILE A 69 -7.16 5.60 -4.26
CA ILE A 69 -7.29 6.75 -3.37
C ILE A 69 -8.59 7.52 -3.67
N ASP A 70 -9.00 8.36 -2.72
CA ASP A 70 -10.25 9.11 -2.77
C ASP A 70 -10.13 10.51 -3.37
N LYS A 71 -8.90 10.97 -3.66
CA LYS A 71 -8.62 12.31 -4.17
C LYS A 71 -7.79 12.21 -5.46
N PRO A 72 -7.65 13.33 -6.22
CA PRO A 72 -6.86 13.29 -7.45
C PRO A 72 -5.39 12.98 -7.27
N ASN A 73 -4.80 13.22 -6.09
CA ASN A 73 -3.40 12.92 -5.81
C ASN A 73 -3.22 12.34 -4.41
N ILE A 74 -2.09 11.66 -4.23
CA ILE A 74 -1.81 10.93 -2.99
C ILE A 74 -1.60 11.87 -1.79
N VAL A 75 -1.04 13.06 -2.02
CA VAL A 75 -0.76 14.01 -0.92
C VAL A 75 -2.06 14.46 -0.25
N GLU A 76 -3.10 14.70 -1.03
CA GLU A 76 -4.42 15.14 -0.54
C GLU A 76 -5.31 13.98 -0.10
N SER A 77 -4.94 12.76 -0.42
CA SER A 77 -5.74 11.57 -0.13
C SER A 77 -5.98 11.41 1.37
N GLU A 78 -7.21 11.08 1.73
CA GLU A 78 -7.63 10.80 3.10
C GLU A 78 -8.03 9.33 3.30
N GLN A 79 -8.35 8.64 2.21
CA GLN A 79 -8.80 7.24 2.25
C GLN A 79 -8.05 6.41 1.21
N ILE A 80 -7.60 5.24 1.63
CA ILE A 80 -6.88 4.28 0.80
C ILE A 80 -7.66 2.97 0.81
N LEU A 81 -7.92 2.40 -0.36
CA LEU A 81 -8.52 1.07 -0.48
C LEU A 81 -7.48 0.08 -0.96
N LEU A 82 -7.09 -0.85 -0.10
CA LEU A 82 -6.12 -1.90 -0.38
C LEU A 82 -6.81 -3.05 -1.12
N LEU A 83 -6.27 -3.47 -2.27
CA LEU A 83 -6.99 -4.29 -3.23
C LEU A 83 -6.52 -5.75 -3.33
N ASN A 84 -5.22 -6.05 -3.17
CA ASN A 84 -4.80 -7.45 -3.35
C ASN A 84 -4.57 -8.22 -2.07
#